data_7e555377e9b43e0080c9437509795414
#
_entry.id   7e555377e9b43e0080c9437509795414
#
_cell.length_a   1.000
_cell.length_b   1.000
_cell.length_c   1.000
_cell.angle_alpha   90.00
_cell.angle_beta   90.00
_cell.angle_gamma   90.00
#
_symmetry.space_group_name_H-M   'P 1'
#
loop_
_entity.id
_entity.type
_entity.pdbx_description
1 polymer ?
#
loop_
_entity_poly.entity_id
_entity_poly.type
_entity_poly.pdbx_seq_one_letter_code
_entity_poly.pdbx_strand_id
1 'polypeptide(L)'
;MRVGYDVGSLSTKLRLGTPQIPTVDGRVGAARMRYLMDRADDPVIPRRGFRVESNFHWFDASPGATSAFPVLDTRIEFFQPVSRAASFFLSSEGGSTFGSRNTGVPQFFLGGPGRLSAYGVNELFGNQYYLFRGGYLHELVSLPPFVGKKVYAVGSYEAGKVYGAVNESRFPNDFAAGVLAETALGPFFVGGSVGDSSHHKWFFQLGRVF
;
A
#
# COMPACT_ATOMS: atom_id res chain seq x y z
N MET A 1 -19.99 -3.63 -4.77
CA MET A 1 -19.41 -4.94 -5.07
C MET A 1 -19.26 -5.09 -6.57
N ARG A 2 -18.12 -5.58 -7.05
CA ARG A 2 -17.87 -5.84 -8.49
C ARG A 2 -17.32 -7.25 -8.63
N VAL A 3 -17.72 -7.96 -9.67
CA VAL A 3 -17.23 -9.30 -10.01
C VAL A 3 -16.78 -9.28 -11.47
N GLY A 4 -15.72 -9.99 -11.79
CA GLY A 4 -15.16 -10.05 -13.14
C GLY A 4 -14.21 -11.23 -13.31
N TYR A 5 -13.75 -11.40 -14.53
CA TYR A 5 -12.71 -12.34 -14.88
C TYR A 5 -11.63 -11.63 -15.70
N ASP A 6 -10.38 -11.74 -15.27
CA ASP A 6 -9.22 -11.12 -15.91
C ASP A 6 -8.43 -12.16 -16.68
N VAL A 7 -8.05 -11.81 -17.91
CA VAL A 7 -7.16 -12.61 -18.76
C VAL A 7 -6.02 -11.72 -19.21
N GLY A 8 -4.80 -12.24 -19.10
CA GLY A 8 -3.61 -11.52 -19.51
C GLY A 8 -2.41 -12.44 -19.69
N SER A 9 -1.25 -11.82 -19.84
CA SER A 9 0.04 -12.50 -19.81
C SER A 9 0.98 -11.78 -18.85
N LEU A 10 1.81 -12.54 -18.15
CA LEU A 10 2.84 -12.05 -17.26
C LEU A 10 4.18 -12.57 -17.75
N SER A 11 5.12 -11.64 -17.96
CA SER A 11 6.52 -11.97 -18.24
C SER A 11 7.41 -11.20 -17.28
N THR A 12 8.23 -11.90 -16.52
CA THR A 12 9.24 -11.31 -15.63
C THR A 12 10.62 -11.52 -16.24
N LYS A 13 11.42 -10.45 -16.33
CA LYS A 13 12.79 -10.50 -16.85
C LYS A 13 13.74 -9.79 -15.91
N LEU A 14 14.84 -10.45 -15.57
CA LEU A 14 15.91 -9.81 -14.85
C LEU A 14 16.59 -8.78 -15.76
N ARG A 15 16.71 -7.54 -15.30
CA ARG A 15 17.46 -6.51 -16.02
C ARG A 15 18.86 -6.30 -15.46
N LEU A 16 19.02 -6.35 -14.15
CA LEU A 16 20.28 -6.14 -13.42
C LEU A 16 20.25 -6.85 -12.07
N GLY A 17 21.38 -7.35 -11.59
CA GLY A 17 21.55 -7.93 -10.24
C GLY A 17 21.25 -9.43 -10.18
N THR A 18 21.14 -9.95 -8.95
CA THR A 18 20.79 -11.34 -8.68
C THR A 18 19.26 -11.50 -8.67
N PRO A 19 18.70 -12.53 -9.34
CA PRO A 19 17.27 -12.71 -9.37
C PRO A 19 16.72 -13.07 -7.98
N GLN A 20 15.87 -12.21 -7.44
CA GLN A 20 15.13 -12.46 -6.19
C GLN A 20 13.72 -12.99 -6.47
N ILE A 21 13.19 -12.70 -7.67
CA ILE A 21 11.89 -13.16 -8.14
C ILE A 21 12.12 -14.10 -9.31
N PRO A 22 11.42 -15.24 -9.39
CA PRO A 22 11.54 -16.18 -10.50
C PRO A 22 11.27 -15.50 -11.85
N THR A 23 12.04 -15.87 -12.87
CA THR A 23 11.74 -15.50 -14.24
C THR A 23 10.65 -16.44 -14.74
N VAL A 24 9.50 -15.87 -15.06
CA VAL A 24 8.33 -16.61 -15.56
C VAL A 24 7.77 -15.91 -16.79
N ASP A 25 7.13 -16.69 -17.65
CA ASP A 25 6.39 -16.22 -18.81
C ASP A 25 5.19 -17.11 -19.06
N GLY A 26 4.03 -16.52 -19.31
CA GLY A 26 2.83 -17.28 -19.61
C GLY A 26 1.53 -16.52 -19.34
N ARG A 27 0.45 -17.27 -19.51
CA ARG A 27 -0.92 -16.77 -19.37
C ARG A 27 -1.30 -16.59 -17.90
N VAL A 28 -2.05 -15.53 -17.63
CA VAL A 28 -2.73 -15.27 -16.35
C VAL A 28 -4.24 -15.34 -16.59
N GLY A 29 -4.95 -16.07 -15.73
CA GLY A 29 -6.41 -16.10 -15.66
C GLY A 29 -6.82 -16.01 -14.20
N ALA A 30 -7.77 -15.12 -13.87
CA ALA A 30 -8.28 -14.99 -12.53
C ALA A 30 -9.73 -14.52 -12.48
N ALA A 31 -10.57 -15.23 -11.74
CA ALA A 31 -11.84 -14.69 -11.29
C ALA A 31 -11.60 -13.71 -10.16
N ARG A 32 -12.22 -12.53 -10.22
CA ARG A 32 -12.06 -11.50 -9.19
C ARG A 32 -13.38 -11.04 -8.60
N MET A 33 -13.32 -10.69 -7.32
CA MET A 33 -14.38 -10.01 -6.63
C MET A 33 -13.78 -8.85 -5.83
N ARG A 34 -14.35 -7.65 -6.02
CA ARG A 34 -13.97 -6.46 -5.26
C ARG A 34 -15.15 -5.95 -4.47
N TYR A 35 -14.93 -5.76 -3.18
CA TYR A 35 -15.81 -5.05 -2.28
C TYR A 35 -15.19 -3.71 -1.90
N LEU A 36 -15.96 -2.64 -2.03
CA LEU A 36 -15.55 -1.30 -1.60
C LEU A 36 -16.71 -0.67 -0.84
N MET A 37 -16.43 -0.23 0.37
CA MET A 37 -17.30 0.58 1.21
C MET A 37 -16.52 1.83 1.60
N ASP A 38 -16.93 2.98 1.09
CA ASP A 38 -16.31 4.27 1.37
C ASP A 38 -17.34 5.18 2.04
N ARG A 39 -17.05 5.56 3.27
CA ARG A 39 -17.81 6.50 4.09
C ARG A 39 -16.93 7.60 4.65
N ALA A 40 -15.83 7.89 3.96
CA ALA A 40 -14.98 9.01 4.27
C ALA A 40 -15.62 10.33 3.76
N ASP A 41 -15.32 11.41 4.46
CA ASP A 41 -15.81 12.75 4.13
C ASP A 41 -15.18 13.36 2.88
N ASP A 42 -13.96 12.95 2.55
CA ASP A 42 -13.23 13.41 1.37
C ASP A 42 -12.53 12.22 0.69
N PRO A 43 -12.60 12.09 -0.65
CA PRO A 43 -11.96 10.99 -1.36
C PRO A 43 -10.44 11.12 -1.47
N VAL A 44 -9.88 12.32 -1.24
CA VAL A 44 -8.47 12.65 -1.46
C VAL A 44 -7.70 12.75 -0.15
N ILE A 45 -8.19 13.58 0.78
CA ILE A 45 -7.59 13.78 2.10
C ILE A 45 -8.68 13.60 3.17
N PRO A 46 -9.04 12.35 3.48
CA PRO A 46 -10.11 12.09 4.43
C PRO A 46 -9.69 12.49 5.85
N ARG A 47 -10.61 13.10 6.57
CA ARG A 47 -10.44 13.52 7.96
C ARG A 47 -11.44 12.88 8.90
N ARG A 48 -12.53 12.33 8.36
CA ARG A 48 -13.62 11.70 9.10
C ARG A 48 -14.19 10.51 8.34
N GLY A 49 -14.56 9.46 9.08
CA GLY A 49 -15.25 8.31 8.53
C GLY A 49 -14.36 7.09 8.40
N PHE A 50 -14.72 6.18 7.52
CA PHE A 50 -13.96 4.96 7.31
C PHE A 50 -14.08 4.47 5.88
N ARG A 51 -13.11 3.65 5.48
CA ARG A 51 -13.08 2.98 4.18
C ARG A 51 -12.68 1.52 4.38
N VAL A 52 -13.36 0.62 3.68
CA VAL A 52 -13.02 -0.80 3.62
C VAL A 52 -12.91 -1.19 2.16
N GLU A 53 -11.79 -1.73 1.78
CA GLU A 53 -11.58 -2.33 0.47
C GLU A 53 -11.10 -3.76 0.64
N SER A 54 -11.73 -4.70 -0.07
CA SER A 54 -11.35 -6.10 -0.08
C SER A 54 -11.36 -6.62 -1.51
N ASN A 55 -10.26 -7.24 -1.91
CA ASN A 55 -10.09 -7.81 -3.25
C ASN A 55 -9.80 -9.30 -3.09
N PHE A 56 -10.62 -10.11 -3.73
CA PHE A 56 -10.44 -11.56 -3.81
C PHE A 56 -10.19 -11.94 -5.27
N HIS A 57 -9.14 -12.73 -5.48
CA HIS A 57 -8.80 -13.32 -6.77
C HIS A 57 -8.69 -14.84 -6.62
N TRP A 58 -9.29 -15.56 -7.56
CA TRP A 58 -9.07 -16.99 -7.74
C TRP A 58 -8.32 -17.17 -9.04
N PHE A 59 -7.01 -17.40 -8.93
CA PHE A 59 -6.17 -17.68 -10.09
C PHE A 59 -6.36 -19.11 -10.52
N ASP A 60 -6.86 -19.31 -11.74
CA ASP A 60 -6.94 -20.61 -12.42
C ASP A 60 -5.72 -20.83 -13.34
N ALA A 61 -5.04 -19.76 -13.75
CA ALA A 61 -3.77 -19.79 -14.47
C ALA A 61 -2.84 -18.67 -13.96
N SER A 62 -1.61 -19.05 -13.60
CA SER A 62 -0.53 -18.12 -13.27
C SER A 62 0.82 -18.72 -13.66
N PRO A 63 1.68 -18.00 -14.38
CA PRO A 63 2.97 -18.50 -14.81
C PRO A 63 3.83 -18.95 -13.63
N GLY A 64 4.38 -20.17 -13.71
CA GLY A 64 5.18 -20.77 -12.64
C GLY A 64 4.38 -21.39 -11.50
N ALA A 65 3.06 -21.18 -11.43
CA ALA A 65 2.20 -21.87 -10.47
C ALA A 65 1.88 -23.30 -10.96
N THR A 66 1.80 -24.23 -10.01
CA THR A 66 1.50 -25.64 -10.31
C THR A 66 0.02 -25.98 -10.15
N SER A 67 -0.76 -25.11 -9.52
CA SER A 67 -2.20 -25.30 -9.28
C SER A 67 -2.89 -23.96 -9.14
N ALA A 68 -4.22 -23.97 -9.30
CA ALA A 68 -5.06 -22.81 -8.97
C ALA A 68 -4.95 -22.45 -7.49
N PHE A 69 -5.04 -21.14 -7.18
CA PHE A 69 -4.91 -20.65 -5.81
C PHE A 69 -5.72 -19.37 -5.57
N PRO A 70 -6.21 -19.16 -4.35
CA PRO A 70 -6.85 -17.91 -3.95
C PRO A 70 -5.84 -16.86 -3.51
N VAL A 71 -6.21 -15.60 -3.69
CA VAL A 71 -5.52 -14.43 -3.13
C VAL A 71 -6.58 -13.50 -2.58
N LEU A 72 -6.45 -13.14 -1.33
CA LEU A 72 -7.29 -12.14 -0.68
C LEU A 72 -6.40 -11.04 -0.13
N ASP A 73 -6.74 -9.79 -0.39
CA ASP A 73 -6.22 -8.65 0.33
C ASP A 73 -7.35 -7.75 0.84
N THR A 74 -7.13 -7.16 2.00
CA THR A 74 -8.11 -6.26 2.62
C THR A 74 -7.37 -5.08 3.24
N ARG A 75 -7.92 -3.88 3.01
CA ARG A 75 -7.51 -2.64 3.66
C ARG A 75 -8.70 -2.03 4.38
N ILE A 76 -8.47 -1.62 5.62
CA ILE A 76 -9.42 -0.90 6.45
C ILE A 76 -8.76 0.39 6.89
N GLU A 77 -9.43 1.52 6.67
CA GLU A 77 -8.96 2.84 7.06
C GLU A 77 -10.02 3.52 7.92
N PHE A 78 -9.58 4.19 8.96
CA PHE A 78 -10.42 4.94 9.86
C PHE A 78 -9.85 6.34 10.08
N PHE A 79 -10.71 7.36 10.03
CA PHE A 79 -10.34 8.76 10.14
C PHE A 79 -11.18 9.42 11.22
N GLN A 80 -10.53 10.06 12.18
CA GLN A 80 -11.18 10.69 13.33
C GLN A 80 -10.69 12.13 13.52
N PRO A 81 -11.56 13.15 13.34
CA PRO A 81 -11.19 14.52 13.65
C PRO A 81 -11.03 14.70 15.17
N VAL A 82 -9.97 15.37 15.56
CA VAL A 82 -9.70 15.77 16.97
C VAL A 82 -9.95 17.25 17.18
N SER A 83 -9.82 18.04 16.11
CA SER A 83 -10.14 19.45 16.11
C SER A 83 -10.56 19.91 14.71
N ARG A 84 -10.85 21.22 14.57
CA ARG A 84 -11.13 21.79 13.23
C ARG A 84 -9.94 21.68 12.29
N ALA A 85 -8.72 21.73 12.81
CA ALA A 85 -7.49 21.70 12.03
C ALA A 85 -6.80 20.32 12.02
N ALA A 86 -7.23 19.35 12.84
CA ALA A 86 -6.48 18.12 13.04
C ALA A 86 -7.33 16.86 13.03
N SER A 87 -6.75 15.76 12.55
CA SER A 87 -7.34 14.43 12.58
C SER A 87 -6.30 13.33 12.77
N PHE A 88 -6.69 12.24 13.40
CA PHE A 88 -5.96 10.98 13.37
C PHE A 88 -6.48 10.10 12.26
N PHE A 89 -5.59 9.25 11.77
CA PHE A 89 -5.96 8.15 10.89
C PHE A 89 -5.31 6.84 11.36
N LEU A 90 -6.01 5.75 11.12
CA LEU A 90 -5.52 4.38 11.32
C LEU A 90 -5.81 3.60 10.05
N SER A 91 -4.85 2.81 9.61
CA SER A 91 -4.99 1.88 8.50
C SER A 91 -4.47 0.52 8.90
N SER A 92 -5.19 -0.52 8.53
CA SER A 92 -4.79 -1.91 8.65
C SER A 92 -4.95 -2.59 7.30
N GLU A 93 -3.87 -3.20 6.82
CA GLU A 93 -3.87 -3.96 5.58
C GLU A 93 -3.40 -5.38 5.85
N GLY A 94 -3.92 -6.34 5.12
CA GLY A 94 -3.46 -7.71 5.18
C GLY A 94 -3.87 -8.50 3.96
N GLY A 95 -3.02 -9.44 3.58
CA GLY A 95 -3.28 -10.31 2.44
C GLY A 95 -2.70 -11.71 2.62
N SER A 96 -3.33 -12.69 1.98
CA SER A 96 -2.96 -14.09 2.09
C SER A 96 -3.32 -14.87 0.82
N THR A 97 -2.46 -15.84 0.50
CA THR A 97 -2.74 -16.91 -0.48
C THR A 97 -3.27 -18.18 0.18
N PHE A 98 -3.67 -18.11 1.46
CA PHE A 98 -4.21 -19.21 2.26
C PHE A 98 -3.32 -20.46 2.28
N GLY A 99 -2.00 -20.25 2.38
CA GLY A 99 -1.02 -21.34 2.46
C GLY A 99 -0.57 -21.90 1.12
N SER A 100 -1.05 -21.37 -0.02
CA SER A 100 -0.52 -21.71 -1.33
C SER A 100 0.93 -21.26 -1.45
N ARG A 101 1.85 -22.23 -1.56
CA ARG A 101 3.31 -21.98 -1.54
C ARG A 101 3.88 -21.77 -2.94
N ASN A 102 3.29 -22.39 -3.93
CA ASN A 102 3.77 -22.34 -5.30
C ASN A 102 2.84 -21.50 -6.19
N THR A 103 2.94 -20.19 -6.02
CA THR A 103 2.15 -19.19 -6.75
C THR A 103 2.85 -18.68 -8.00
N GLY A 104 4.03 -19.22 -8.31
CA GLY A 104 4.89 -18.79 -9.43
C GLY A 104 5.67 -17.52 -9.11
N VAL A 105 4.99 -16.45 -8.74
CA VAL A 105 5.59 -15.18 -8.31
C VAL A 105 4.99 -14.76 -6.96
N PRO A 106 5.72 -13.95 -6.18
CA PRO A 106 5.18 -13.35 -4.96
C PRO A 106 3.92 -12.55 -5.26
N GLN A 107 2.91 -12.67 -4.40
CA GLN A 107 1.62 -12.03 -4.60
C GLN A 107 1.52 -10.66 -3.91
N PHE A 108 2.33 -10.43 -2.88
CA PHE A 108 2.29 -9.21 -2.09
C PHE A 108 3.67 -8.58 -1.98
N PHE A 109 3.65 -7.24 -1.99
CA PHE A 109 4.86 -6.42 -1.89
C PHE A 109 4.64 -5.34 -0.83
N LEU A 110 5.65 -5.08 0.01
CA LEU A 110 5.70 -3.94 0.91
C LEU A 110 6.97 -3.14 0.69
N GLY A 111 6.95 -1.90 1.13
CA GLY A 111 8.00 -0.92 0.98
C GLY A 111 7.60 0.22 0.05
N GLY A 112 8.08 1.42 0.38
CA GLY A 112 7.76 2.67 -0.28
C GLY A 112 6.78 3.54 0.50
N PRO A 113 6.51 4.75 0.00
CA PRO A 113 5.72 5.75 0.73
C PRO A 113 4.36 5.23 1.19
N GLY A 114 4.08 5.37 2.50
CA GLY A 114 2.84 4.93 3.14
C GLY A 114 2.69 3.42 3.35
N ARG A 115 3.71 2.63 2.99
CA ARG A 115 3.73 1.16 3.12
C ARG A 115 5.10 0.67 3.57
N LEU A 116 5.56 1.09 4.74
CA LEU A 116 6.94 1.02 5.24
C LEU A 116 7.83 1.99 4.45
N SER A 117 7.64 3.27 4.72
CA SER A 117 8.21 4.39 3.97
C SER A 117 9.73 4.45 3.99
N ALA A 118 10.39 3.87 4.99
CA ALA A 118 11.85 3.79 5.08
C ALA A 118 12.46 2.70 4.20
N TYR A 119 11.65 1.76 3.71
CA TYR A 119 12.07 0.70 2.81
C TYR A 119 11.96 1.12 1.34
N GLY A 120 12.69 0.46 0.44
CA GLY A 120 12.57 0.64 -1.01
C GLY A 120 11.21 0.20 -1.52
N VAL A 121 10.78 0.78 -2.64
CA VAL A 121 9.54 0.36 -3.30
C VAL A 121 9.59 -1.14 -3.60
N ASN A 122 8.62 -1.89 -3.08
CA ASN A 122 8.52 -3.34 -3.24
C ASN A 122 9.73 -4.14 -2.75
N GLU A 123 10.46 -3.61 -1.78
CA GLU A 123 11.67 -4.25 -1.23
C GLU A 123 11.36 -5.54 -0.48
N LEU A 124 10.21 -5.59 0.20
CA LEU A 124 9.73 -6.78 0.89
C LEU A 124 8.63 -7.44 0.07
N PHE A 125 8.71 -8.75 -0.15
CA PHE A 125 7.74 -9.46 -0.95
C PHE A 125 7.50 -10.88 -0.46
N GLY A 126 6.30 -11.41 -0.69
CA GLY A 126 5.91 -12.76 -0.27
C GLY A 126 4.47 -13.10 -0.60
N ASN A 127 3.94 -14.13 0.07
CA ASN A 127 2.61 -14.67 -0.19
C ASN A 127 1.59 -14.41 0.94
N GLN A 128 2.04 -13.77 2.01
CA GLN A 128 1.19 -13.26 3.08
C GLN A 128 1.82 -11.99 3.64
N TYR A 129 0.99 -11.04 4.06
CA TYR A 129 1.47 -9.83 4.73
C TYR A 129 0.42 -9.25 5.67
N TYR A 130 0.88 -8.43 6.57
CA TYR A 130 0.08 -7.44 7.27
C TYR A 130 0.85 -6.11 7.36
N LEU A 131 0.12 -5.02 7.43
CA LEU A 131 0.64 -3.68 7.63
C LEU A 131 -0.33 -2.88 8.48
N PHE A 132 0.19 -2.21 9.49
CA PHE A 132 -0.52 -1.25 10.31
C PHE A 132 0.12 0.13 10.13
N ARG A 133 -0.70 1.14 9.99
CA ARG A 133 -0.28 2.53 9.91
C ARG A 133 -1.19 3.38 10.79
N GLY A 134 -0.59 4.16 11.70
CA GLY A 134 -1.29 5.15 12.50
C GLY A 134 -0.63 6.50 12.35
N GLY A 135 -1.41 7.56 12.19
CA GLY A 135 -0.82 8.86 11.98
C GLY A 135 -1.74 10.03 12.33
N TYR A 136 -1.15 11.19 12.22
CA TYR A 136 -1.75 12.47 12.55
C TYR A 136 -1.60 13.45 11.39
N LEU A 137 -2.67 14.15 11.09
CA LEU A 137 -2.76 15.17 10.06
C LEU A 137 -3.14 16.49 10.71
N HIS A 138 -2.36 17.54 10.48
CA HIS A 138 -2.62 18.88 10.98
C HIS A 138 -2.62 19.91 9.84
N GLU A 139 -3.72 20.60 9.67
CA GLU A 139 -3.86 21.70 8.69
C GLU A 139 -2.99 22.88 9.13
N LEU A 140 -2.03 23.27 8.29
CA LEU A 140 -1.12 24.37 8.52
C LEU A 140 -1.67 25.68 7.97
N VAL A 141 -2.13 25.65 6.73
CA VAL A 141 -2.60 26.83 6.00
C VAL A 141 -3.56 26.46 4.90
N SER A 142 -4.52 27.34 4.63
CA SER A 142 -5.37 27.27 3.44
C SER A 142 -4.73 28.03 2.28
N LEU A 143 -4.68 27.43 1.11
CA LEU A 143 -4.12 28.04 -0.10
C LEU A 143 -5.15 28.87 -0.87
N PRO A 144 -4.71 29.85 -1.67
CA PRO A 144 -5.59 30.50 -2.65
C PRO A 144 -6.18 29.46 -3.63
N PRO A 145 -7.47 29.61 -4.06
CA PRO A 145 -8.16 28.59 -4.85
C PRO A 145 -7.49 28.18 -6.17
N PHE A 146 -6.70 29.09 -6.76
CA PHE A 146 -5.98 28.83 -8.03
C PHE A 146 -4.68 28.00 -7.84
N VAL A 147 -4.16 27.89 -6.62
CA VAL A 147 -2.97 27.10 -6.31
C VAL A 147 -3.36 25.72 -5.77
N GLY A 148 -4.43 25.68 -4.98
CA GLY A 148 -4.85 24.45 -4.30
C GLY A 148 -5.91 24.74 -3.25
N LYS A 149 -6.00 23.86 -2.25
CA LYS A 149 -6.93 24.06 -1.14
C LYS A 149 -6.20 24.24 0.19
N LYS A 150 -5.45 23.24 0.63
CA LYS A 150 -4.88 23.21 1.97
C LYS A 150 -3.50 22.56 1.99
N VAL A 151 -2.70 22.93 3.00
CA VAL A 151 -1.42 22.32 3.32
C VAL A 151 -1.49 21.73 4.72
N TYR A 152 -0.96 20.53 4.89
CA TYR A 152 -0.97 19.77 6.13
C TYR A 152 0.42 19.31 6.52
N ALA A 153 0.72 19.33 7.81
CA ALA A 153 1.77 18.51 8.40
C ALA A 153 1.21 17.10 8.62
N VAL A 154 1.98 16.10 8.27
CA VAL A 154 1.62 14.68 8.43
C VAL A 154 2.74 13.97 9.16
N GLY A 155 2.40 13.15 10.14
CA GLY A 155 3.29 12.21 10.77
C GLY A 155 2.61 10.86 10.91
N SER A 156 3.32 9.77 10.64
CA SER A 156 2.79 8.41 10.78
C SER A 156 3.84 7.44 11.28
N TYR A 157 3.39 6.45 12.02
CA TYR A 157 4.14 5.25 12.36
C TYR A 157 3.57 4.08 11.55
N GLU A 158 4.45 3.29 10.97
CA GLU A 158 4.14 2.16 10.12
C GLU A 158 4.83 0.91 10.67
N ALA A 159 4.12 -0.21 10.70
CA ALA A 159 4.66 -1.49 11.16
C ALA A 159 3.99 -2.62 10.40
N GLY A 160 4.79 -3.55 9.89
CA GLY A 160 4.23 -4.65 9.10
C GLY A 160 5.21 -5.80 8.95
N LYS A 161 4.76 -6.86 8.28
CA LYS A 161 5.60 -8.01 7.96
C LYS A 161 5.10 -8.69 6.71
N VAL A 162 6.04 -9.22 5.93
CA VAL A 162 5.75 -10.13 4.81
C VAL A 162 6.31 -11.49 5.14
N TYR A 163 5.53 -12.54 4.90
CA TYR A 163 5.90 -13.92 5.15
C TYR A 163 6.19 -14.65 3.83
N GLY A 164 7.18 -15.55 3.90
CA GLY A 164 7.67 -16.29 2.74
C GLY A 164 8.69 -15.49 1.90
N ALA A 165 9.22 -14.40 2.45
CA ALA A 165 10.28 -13.61 1.84
C ALA A 165 11.66 -14.22 2.11
N VAL A 166 12.59 -14.02 1.18
CA VAL A 166 13.99 -14.46 1.32
C VAL A 166 14.72 -13.64 2.39
N ASN A 167 14.33 -12.39 2.61
CA ASN A 167 14.88 -11.49 3.61
C ASN A 167 13.80 -11.12 4.64
N GLU A 168 13.62 -11.95 5.65
CA GLU A 168 12.71 -11.66 6.75
C GLU A 168 13.39 -10.73 7.77
N SER A 169 13.11 -9.44 7.72
CA SER A 169 13.32 -8.57 8.88
C SER A 169 12.43 -9.05 10.03
N ARG A 170 12.93 -8.97 11.26
CA ARG A 170 12.20 -9.45 12.45
C ARG A 170 10.86 -8.75 12.62
N PHE A 171 10.83 -7.43 12.44
CA PHE A 171 9.63 -6.60 12.53
C PHE A 171 9.87 -5.25 11.86
N PRO A 172 9.74 -5.17 10.52
CA PRO A 172 9.86 -3.91 9.81
C PRO A 172 8.93 -2.86 10.36
N ASN A 173 9.51 -1.72 10.74
CA ASN A 173 8.75 -0.57 11.19
C ASN A 173 9.48 0.73 10.88
N ASP A 174 8.73 1.81 10.77
CA ASP A 174 9.28 3.13 10.55
C ASP A 174 8.37 4.26 11.06
N PHE A 175 8.97 5.43 11.15
CA PHE A 175 8.27 6.69 11.35
C PHE A 175 8.50 7.57 10.12
N ALA A 176 7.42 8.07 9.54
CA ALA A 176 7.44 8.99 8.41
C ALA A 176 6.81 10.33 8.80
N ALA A 177 7.40 11.43 8.33
CA ALA A 177 6.85 12.76 8.53
C ALA A 177 7.10 13.65 7.31
N GLY A 178 6.20 14.60 7.08
CA GLY A 178 6.34 15.51 5.95
C GLY A 178 5.19 16.49 5.82
N VAL A 179 5.13 17.11 4.65
CA VAL A 179 4.12 18.11 4.28
C VAL A 179 3.31 17.57 3.11
N LEU A 180 2.00 17.61 3.26
CA LEU A 180 1.01 17.25 2.25
C LEU A 180 0.29 18.51 1.78
N ALA A 181 0.36 18.83 0.50
CA ALA A 181 -0.35 19.94 -0.12
C ALA A 181 -1.43 19.43 -1.07
N GLU A 182 -2.64 19.94 -0.93
CA GLU A 182 -3.72 19.71 -1.87
C GLU A 182 -3.64 20.74 -3.00
N THR A 183 -3.00 20.36 -4.10
CA THR A 183 -2.72 21.23 -5.24
C THR A 183 -3.73 21.04 -6.38
N ALA A 184 -3.73 21.95 -7.34
CA ALA A 184 -4.55 21.84 -8.55
C ALA A 184 -4.19 20.59 -9.41
N LEU A 185 -2.97 20.06 -9.28
CA LEU A 185 -2.51 18.84 -9.96
C LEU A 185 -2.79 17.55 -9.16
N GLY A 186 -3.42 17.69 -7.99
CA GLY A 186 -3.66 16.61 -7.04
C GLY A 186 -2.85 16.76 -5.76
N PRO A 187 -2.99 15.83 -4.81
CA PRO A 187 -2.22 15.86 -3.57
C PRO A 187 -0.74 15.63 -3.86
N PHE A 188 0.09 16.45 -3.23
CA PHE A 188 1.55 16.40 -3.31
C PHE A 188 2.11 16.25 -1.90
N PHE A 189 2.86 15.20 -1.65
CA PHE A 189 3.54 14.94 -0.39
C PHE A 189 5.05 14.99 -0.58
N VAL A 190 5.74 15.66 0.34
CA VAL A 190 7.18 15.62 0.48
C VAL A 190 7.54 15.36 1.93
N GLY A 191 8.42 14.42 2.18
CA GLY A 191 8.78 14.03 3.53
C GLY A 191 9.97 13.10 3.60
N GLY A 192 10.22 12.63 4.81
CA GLY A 192 11.25 11.66 5.10
C GLY A 192 10.75 10.59 6.06
N SER A 193 11.47 9.50 6.11
CA SER A 193 11.22 8.38 7.00
C SER A 193 12.50 7.84 7.62
N VAL A 194 12.35 7.32 8.84
CA VAL A 194 13.39 6.64 9.59
C VAL A 194 12.82 5.33 10.12
N GLY A 195 13.45 4.23 9.78
CA GLY A 195 13.03 2.88 10.16
C GLY A 195 14.08 2.12 10.95
N ASP A 196 13.77 0.86 11.22
CA ASP A 196 14.69 -0.07 11.84
C ASP A 196 15.95 -0.29 10.98
N SER A 197 17.01 -0.84 11.58
CA SER A 197 18.26 -1.20 10.89
C SER A 197 18.90 -0.07 10.08
N SER A 198 18.77 1.19 10.54
CA SER A 198 19.32 2.39 9.89
C SER A 198 18.71 2.73 8.53
N HIS A 199 17.54 2.20 8.20
CA HIS A 199 16.80 2.63 7.03
C HIS A 199 16.35 4.07 7.19
N HIS A 200 16.66 4.92 6.22
CA HIS A 200 16.16 6.29 6.16
C HIS A 200 16.01 6.71 4.71
N LYS A 201 14.94 7.45 4.39
CA LYS A 201 14.67 7.92 3.03
C LYS A 201 14.02 9.28 3.03
N TRP A 202 14.29 10.03 1.97
CA TRP A 202 13.54 11.19 1.55
C TRP A 202 12.75 10.81 0.31
N PHE A 203 11.52 11.26 0.22
CA PHE A 203 10.67 10.96 -0.93
C PHE A 203 9.66 12.07 -1.18
N PHE A 204 9.21 12.13 -2.40
CA PHE A 204 8.04 12.91 -2.78
C PHE A 204 7.04 12.00 -3.48
N GLN A 205 5.77 12.31 -3.36
CA GLN A 205 4.68 11.58 -3.99
C GLN A 205 3.67 12.57 -4.56
N LEU A 206 3.31 12.38 -5.81
CA LEU A 206 2.22 13.09 -6.46
C LEU A 206 1.07 12.10 -6.67
N GLY A 207 -0.13 12.49 -6.27
CA GLY A 207 -1.31 11.63 -6.34
C GLY A 207 -1.77 11.16 -4.96
N ARG A 208 -2.53 10.06 -4.93
CA ARG A 208 -3.18 9.56 -3.73
C ARG A 208 -2.19 9.16 -2.63
N VAL A 209 -2.40 9.68 -1.42
CA VAL A 209 -1.59 9.42 -0.22
C VAL A 209 -2.33 8.51 0.78
N PHE A 210 -3.69 8.49 0.71
CA PHE A 210 -4.60 7.69 1.52
C PHE A 210 -5.47 6.79 0.66
#